data_39aa765b5f5e2d54dd2af0db746fd281
#
_entry.id   39aa765b5f5e2d54dd2af0db746fd281
#
_cell.length_a   1.000
_cell.length_b   1.000
_cell.length_c   1.000
_cell.angle_alpha   90.00
_cell.angle_beta   90.00
_cell.angle_gamma   90.00
#
_symmetry.space_group_name_H-M   'P 1'
#
loop_
_entity.id
_entity.type
_entity.pdbx_description
1 polymer ?
#
loop_
_entity_poly.entity_id
_entity_poly.type
_entity_poly.pdbx_seq_one_letter_code
_entity_poly.pdbx_strand_id
1 'polypeptide(L)'
;MDYKSQFTPHALRVSLITAYIVDGRAPIAVISKLVGHASLVMTIYYTKVGASKMRIEMAAAEKRALEQSHHRYEDLIIQKKIEEARPELIATDRSIMDQCLTPDWPSGAFQLMSIGICPMSGTKCDEGGEALVERKQEAFYSPVPSGYLGTRNCPQCRFFITGPAFLGGLSAIANEIILEINVTREEYHELEEKRQMLDDERYDTESSGQVFGKERTLKKITSAYEEKAKKLDMLLTDLQHLYRLISQSTELLINSETDQHQLIVSDNYVEMGMHLEEQSSEFRLLAEVCANAEIYASASASRARPLLSQMLDKLADTNGIAPAIFRLTEDQQLKAANQVVQLIMQVTQ
;
A
#
# COMPACT_ATOMS: atom_id res chain seq x y z
N MET A 1 49.93 -2.16 20.11
CA MET A 1 48.81 -1.20 20.12
C MET A 1 47.86 -1.60 19.01
N ASP A 2 46.72 -2.22 19.37
CA ASP A 2 45.68 -2.59 18.37
C ASP A 2 44.91 -1.32 18.03
N TYR A 3 45.20 -0.78 16.85
CA TYR A 3 44.44 0.36 16.32
C TYR A 3 43.02 -0.09 15.93
N LYS A 4 42.01 0.30 16.71
CA LYS A 4 40.62 0.13 16.33
C LYS A 4 40.21 1.32 15.50
N SER A 5 40.00 1.11 14.21
CA SER A 5 39.40 2.14 13.32
C SER A 5 38.05 2.64 13.87
N GLN A 6 37.87 3.95 13.90
CA GLN A 6 36.58 4.57 14.24
C GLN A 6 35.50 4.35 13.15
N PHE A 7 35.93 3.92 11.95
CA PHE A 7 35.05 3.73 10.81
C PHE A 7 34.86 2.22 10.56
N THR A 8 33.60 1.81 10.54
CA THR A 8 33.22 0.44 10.15
C THR A 8 33.20 0.31 8.63
N PRO A 9 33.43 -0.90 8.06
CA PRO A 9 33.25 -1.13 6.62
C PRO A 9 31.87 -0.70 6.11
N HIS A 10 30.85 -0.81 6.98
CA HIS A 10 29.49 -0.35 6.71
C HIS A 10 29.40 1.18 6.56
N ALA A 11 30.00 1.94 7.48
CA ALA A 11 30.03 3.40 7.41
C ALA A 11 30.75 3.91 6.14
N LEU A 12 31.84 3.26 5.75
CA LEU A 12 32.56 3.58 4.49
C LEU A 12 31.72 3.29 3.25
N ARG A 13 30.96 2.17 3.26
CA ARG A 13 30.03 1.84 2.15
C ARG A 13 28.92 2.87 2.03
N VAL A 14 28.31 3.30 3.14
CA VAL A 14 27.29 4.36 3.18
C VAL A 14 27.83 5.67 2.58
N SER A 15 29.02 6.10 3.02
CA SER A 15 29.64 7.33 2.52
C SER A 15 29.95 7.26 1.04
N LEU A 16 30.44 6.11 0.55
CA LEU A 16 30.74 5.90 -0.86
C LEU A 16 29.50 5.98 -1.74
N ILE A 17 28.44 5.26 -1.34
CA ILE A 17 27.14 5.26 -2.06
C ILE A 17 26.57 6.67 -2.12
N THR A 18 26.58 7.39 -0.99
CA THR A 18 26.08 8.76 -0.90
C THR A 18 26.85 9.69 -1.84
N ALA A 19 28.18 9.65 -1.82
CA ALA A 19 29.01 10.48 -2.68
C ALA A 19 28.75 10.23 -4.17
N TYR A 20 28.66 8.97 -4.59
CA TYR A 20 28.40 8.65 -6.00
C TYR A 20 27.01 9.04 -6.47
N ILE A 21 25.98 8.92 -5.65
CA ILE A 21 24.61 9.27 -6.04
C ILE A 21 24.37 10.77 -5.97
N VAL A 22 24.81 11.43 -4.90
CA VAL A 22 24.52 12.85 -4.66
C VAL A 22 25.47 13.75 -5.41
N ASP A 23 26.78 13.52 -5.25
CA ASP A 23 27.81 14.38 -5.84
C ASP A 23 28.13 13.95 -7.27
N GLY A 24 28.22 12.64 -7.51
CA GLY A 24 28.56 12.06 -8.80
C GLY A 24 27.41 11.95 -9.78
N ARG A 25 26.15 12.16 -9.35
CA ARG A 25 24.92 11.99 -10.15
C ARG A 25 24.86 10.65 -10.89
N ALA A 26 25.51 9.62 -10.34
CA ALA A 26 25.51 8.31 -10.96
C ALA A 26 24.13 7.64 -10.81
N PRO A 27 23.63 6.94 -11.84
CA PRO A 27 22.36 6.22 -11.75
C PRO A 27 22.38 5.20 -10.60
N ILE A 28 21.35 5.19 -9.78
CA ILE A 28 21.22 4.32 -8.59
C ILE A 28 21.39 2.84 -8.98
N ALA A 29 20.85 2.42 -10.13
CA ALA A 29 20.98 1.08 -10.66
C ALA A 29 22.44 0.65 -10.90
N VAL A 30 23.29 1.57 -11.35
CA VAL A 30 24.73 1.32 -11.56
C VAL A 30 25.43 1.17 -10.22
N ILE A 31 25.12 2.03 -9.26
CA ILE A 31 25.70 1.97 -7.91
C ILE A 31 25.28 0.69 -7.17
N SER A 32 24.01 0.31 -7.28
CA SER A 32 23.49 -0.95 -6.69
C SER A 32 24.28 -2.16 -7.18
N LYS A 33 24.53 -2.28 -8.47
CA LYS A 33 25.37 -3.36 -9.06
C LYS A 33 26.82 -3.28 -8.59
N LEU A 34 27.36 -2.09 -8.52
CA LEU A 34 28.78 -1.87 -8.17
C LEU A 34 29.09 -2.22 -6.71
N VAL A 35 28.14 -1.97 -5.80
CA VAL A 35 28.27 -2.31 -4.38
C VAL A 35 27.73 -3.70 -4.03
N GLY A 36 27.20 -4.42 -5.02
CA GLY A 36 26.72 -5.79 -4.85
C GLY A 36 25.43 -5.89 -4.03
N HIS A 37 24.57 -4.87 -4.07
CA HIS A 37 23.27 -4.94 -3.44
C HIS A 37 22.33 -5.83 -4.25
N ALA A 38 21.58 -6.69 -3.56
CA ALA A 38 20.60 -7.57 -4.18
C ALA A 38 19.39 -6.79 -4.71
N SER A 39 19.12 -5.60 -4.14
CA SER A 39 18.05 -4.73 -4.58
C SER A 39 18.49 -3.25 -4.60
N LEU A 40 17.83 -2.46 -5.46
CA LEU A 40 17.99 -1.02 -5.56
C LEU A 40 17.63 -0.29 -4.26
N VAL A 41 16.68 -0.82 -3.52
CA VAL A 41 16.23 -0.30 -2.22
C VAL A 41 17.36 -0.25 -1.21
N MET A 42 18.20 -1.29 -1.17
CA MET A 42 19.36 -1.29 -0.30
C MET A 42 20.30 -0.12 -0.60
N THR A 43 20.42 0.26 -1.86
CA THR A 43 21.23 1.41 -2.28
C THR A 43 20.59 2.73 -1.85
N ILE A 44 19.28 2.87 -2.02
CA ILE A 44 18.50 4.05 -1.60
C ILE A 44 18.53 4.20 -0.08
N TYR A 45 18.37 3.11 0.67
CA TYR A 45 18.45 3.11 2.14
C TYR A 45 19.77 3.67 2.66
N TYR A 46 20.87 3.38 1.96
CA TYR A 46 22.20 3.89 2.33
C TYR A 46 22.47 5.33 1.86
N THR A 47 21.59 5.89 1.02
CA THR A 47 21.72 7.27 0.55
C THR A 47 21.08 8.21 1.58
N LYS A 48 21.85 8.70 2.52
CA LYS A 48 21.34 9.56 3.60
C LYS A 48 20.96 10.97 3.15
N VAL A 49 21.45 11.43 1.99
CA VAL A 49 21.29 12.81 1.55
C VAL A 49 20.23 12.90 0.47
N GLY A 50 19.30 13.83 0.62
CA GLY A 50 18.30 14.15 -0.37
C GLY A 50 17.09 13.20 -0.44
N ALA A 51 16.88 12.36 0.58
CA ALA A 51 15.70 11.46 0.60
C ALA A 51 14.39 12.22 0.40
N SER A 52 14.24 13.41 0.97
CA SER A 52 13.04 14.24 0.79
C SER A 52 12.95 14.82 -0.62
N LYS A 53 14.04 15.34 -1.18
CA LYS A 53 14.07 15.88 -2.55
C LYS A 53 13.89 14.76 -3.57
N MET A 54 14.56 13.64 -3.39
CA MET A 54 14.39 12.45 -4.22
C MET A 54 12.93 11.96 -4.18
N ARG A 55 12.32 11.92 -3.02
CA ARG A 55 10.92 11.54 -2.82
C ARG A 55 9.94 12.45 -3.57
N ILE A 56 10.14 13.77 -3.51
CA ILE A 56 9.32 14.73 -4.24
C ILE A 56 9.47 14.54 -5.76
N GLU A 57 10.69 14.39 -6.24
CA GLU A 57 10.95 14.17 -7.67
C GLU A 57 10.42 12.82 -8.15
N MET A 58 10.53 11.75 -7.32
CA MET A 58 9.97 10.43 -7.60
C MET A 58 8.44 10.47 -7.61
N ALA A 59 7.80 11.10 -6.63
CA ALA A 59 6.35 11.24 -6.60
C ALA A 59 5.81 12.01 -7.81
N ALA A 60 6.51 13.09 -8.24
CA ALA A 60 6.16 13.82 -9.45
C ALA A 60 6.40 13.00 -10.73
N ALA A 61 7.42 12.16 -10.77
CA ALA A 61 7.69 11.26 -11.88
C ALA A 61 6.64 10.14 -11.93
N GLU A 62 6.29 9.55 -10.79
CA GLU A 62 5.27 8.52 -10.65
C GLU A 62 3.90 9.02 -11.12
N LYS A 63 3.50 10.21 -10.68
CA LYS A 63 2.25 10.83 -11.13
C LYS A 63 2.22 11.01 -12.65
N ARG A 64 3.30 11.50 -13.23
CA ARG A 64 3.41 11.65 -14.70
C ARG A 64 3.37 10.30 -15.42
N ALA A 65 4.05 9.30 -14.90
CA ALA A 65 4.04 7.94 -15.47
C ALA A 65 2.65 7.32 -15.43
N LEU A 66 1.92 7.49 -14.32
CA LEU A 66 0.54 7.04 -14.19
C LEU A 66 -0.38 7.75 -15.19
N GLU A 67 -0.28 9.08 -15.31
CA GLU A 67 -1.06 9.87 -16.27
C GLU A 67 -0.76 9.45 -17.72
N GLN A 68 0.50 9.25 -18.09
CA GLN A 68 0.88 8.78 -19.41
C GLN A 68 0.36 7.36 -19.69
N SER A 69 0.46 6.46 -18.74
CA SER A 69 -0.07 5.11 -18.87
C SER A 69 -1.59 5.11 -19.02
N HIS A 70 -2.31 5.93 -18.24
CA HIS A 70 -3.75 6.10 -18.36
C HIS A 70 -4.14 6.60 -19.75
N HIS A 71 -3.51 7.66 -20.26
CA HIS A 71 -3.77 8.17 -21.62
C HIS A 71 -3.51 7.10 -22.69
N ARG A 72 -2.40 6.35 -22.56
CA ARG A 72 -2.09 5.25 -23.48
C ARG A 72 -3.18 4.18 -23.48
N TYR A 73 -3.64 3.73 -22.32
CA TYR A 73 -4.70 2.73 -22.24
C TYR A 73 -6.05 3.29 -22.74
N GLU A 74 -6.38 4.54 -22.44
CA GLU A 74 -7.56 5.21 -22.99
C GLU A 74 -7.52 5.24 -24.52
N ASP A 75 -6.40 5.62 -25.13
CA ASP A 75 -6.19 5.63 -26.57
C ASP A 75 -6.35 4.23 -27.19
N LEU A 76 -5.76 3.22 -26.56
CA LEU A 76 -5.89 1.84 -27.02
C LEU A 76 -7.35 1.33 -26.95
N ILE A 77 -8.08 1.70 -25.89
CA ILE A 77 -9.50 1.35 -25.73
C ILE A 77 -10.34 2.06 -26.80
N ILE A 78 -10.15 3.37 -27.01
CA ILE A 78 -10.89 4.16 -28.00
C ILE A 78 -10.61 3.67 -29.41
N GLN A 79 -9.36 3.32 -29.73
CA GLN A 79 -8.95 2.81 -31.03
C GLN A 79 -9.28 1.33 -31.23
N LYS A 80 -9.88 0.65 -30.24
CA LYS A 80 -10.15 -0.80 -30.22
C LYS A 80 -8.91 -1.67 -30.41
N LYS A 81 -7.82 -1.24 -29.81
CA LYS A 81 -6.50 -1.90 -29.88
C LYS A 81 -5.99 -2.36 -28.52
N ILE A 82 -6.88 -2.46 -27.51
CA ILE A 82 -6.49 -2.82 -26.14
C ILE A 82 -5.78 -4.19 -26.05
N GLU A 83 -5.98 -5.06 -27.04
CA GLU A 83 -5.27 -6.34 -27.15
C GLU A 83 -3.75 -6.17 -27.28
N GLU A 84 -3.28 -5.05 -27.82
CA GLU A 84 -1.85 -4.74 -27.93
C GLU A 84 -1.18 -4.62 -26.56
N ALA A 85 -1.94 -4.26 -25.53
CA ALA A 85 -1.46 -4.14 -24.15
C ALA A 85 -1.42 -5.49 -23.39
N ARG A 86 -1.96 -6.57 -23.97
CA ARG A 86 -2.07 -7.88 -23.30
C ARG A 86 -0.75 -8.40 -22.69
N PRO A 87 0.43 -8.27 -23.32
CA PRO A 87 1.69 -8.74 -22.75
C PRO A 87 2.11 -8.00 -21.47
N GLU A 88 1.57 -6.79 -21.24
CA GLU A 88 1.86 -5.92 -20.10
C GLU A 88 0.80 -6.02 -19.00
N LEU A 89 -0.20 -6.89 -19.16
CA LEU A 89 -1.35 -6.98 -18.26
C LEU A 89 -1.45 -8.37 -17.64
N ILE A 90 -1.95 -8.38 -16.42
CA ILE A 90 -2.30 -9.58 -15.66
C ILE A 90 -3.76 -9.50 -15.22
N ALA A 91 -4.41 -10.64 -15.08
CA ALA A 91 -5.76 -10.72 -14.51
C ALA A 91 -5.81 -11.85 -13.48
N THR A 92 -6.71 -11.71 -12.53
CA THR A 92 -7.01 -12.77 -11.56
C THR A 92 -7.53 -14.01 -12.27
N ASP A 93 -8.41 -13.83 -13.27
CA ASP A 93 -8.90 -14.89 -14.17
C ASP A 93 -8.44 -14.56 -15.61
N ARG A 94 -7.52 -15.38 -16.13
CA ARG A 94 -6.97 -15.19 -17.49
C ARG A 94 -8.03 -15.28 -18.59
N SER A 95 -9.10 -16.04 -18.38
CA SER A 95 -10.19 -16.16 -19.35
C SER A 95 -10.90 -14.83 -19.60
N ILE A 96 -10.88 -13.95 -18.63
CA ILE A 96 -11.45 -12.60 -18.75
C ILE A 96 -10.62 -11.73 -19.71
N MET A 97 -9.30 -11.85 -19.67
CA MET A 97 -8.45 -11.14 -20.64
C MET A 97 -8.77 -11.59 -22.07
N ASP A 98 -8.97 -12.90 -22.27
CA ASP A 98 -9.31 -13.46 -23.59
C ASP A 98 -10.67 -12.97 -24.09
N GLN A 99 -11.61 -12.73 -23.21
CA GLN A 99 -12.95 -12.24 -23.53
C GLN A 99 -13.00 -10.73 -23.75
N CYS A 100 -12.34 -9.95 -22.88
CA CYS A 100 -12.53 -8.51 -22.80
C CYS A 100 -11.47 -7.70 -23.53
N LEU A 101 -10.24 -8.23 -23.68
CA LEU A 101 -9.19 -7.54 -24.44
C LEU A 101 -9.29 -7.90 -25.93
N THR A 102 -10.42 -7.58 -26.54
CA THR A 102 -10.72 -7.83 -27.96
C THR A 102 -11.28 -6.57 -28.61
N PRO A 103 -11.11 -6.39 -29.94
CA PRO A 103 -11.66 -5.23 -30.66
C PRO A 103 -13.20 -5.12 -30.60
N ASP A 104 -13.87 -6.24 -30.37
CA ASP A 104 -15.34 -6.31 -30.31
C ASP A 104 -15.89 -5.89 -28.93
N TRP A 105 -15.05 -5.83 -27.90
CA TRP A 105 -15.50 -5.45 -26.56
C TRP A 105 -15.85 -3.95 -26.52
N PRO A 106 -16.98 -3.57 -25.90
CA PRO A 106 -17.42 -2.17 -25.89
C PRO A 106 -16.41 -1.26 -25.18
N SER A 107 -15.94 -0.21 -25.83
CA SER A 107 -15.00 0.76 -25.24
C SER A 107 -15.54 1.40 -23.95
N GLY A 108 -16.85 1.68 -23.88
CA GLY A 108 -17.50 2.23 -22.68
C GLY A 108 -17.64 1.26 -21.50
N ALA A 109 -17.30 -0.03 -21.69
CA ALA A 109 -17.28 -1.01 -20.60
C ALA A 109 -16.01 -0.94 -19.76
N PHE A 110 -14.96 -0.27 -20.23
CA PHE A 110 -13.72 -0.14 -19.50
C PHE A 110 -13.75 1.04 -18.52
N GLN A 111 -13.32 0.80 -17.29
CA GLN A 111 -13.04 1.82 -16.29
C GLN A 111 -11.59 1.73 -15.87
N LEU A 112 -10.82 2.79 -16.13
CA LEU A 112 -9.45 2.94 -15.67
C LEU A 112 -9.43 3.46 -14.22
N MET A 113 -8.56 2.88 -13.41
CA MET A 113 -8.34 3.22 -12.00
C MET A 113 -6.84 3.31 -11.74
N SER A 114 -6.43 3.95 -10.65
CA SER A 114 -5.01 4.01 -10.27
C SER A 114 -4.38 2.66 -9.93
N ILE A 115 -5.18 1.61 -9.71
CA ILE A 115 -4.75 0.26 -9.38
C ILE A 115 -4.91 -0.75 -10.53
N GLY A 116 -5.59 -0.38 -11.62
CA GLY A 116 -5.85 -1.29 -12.74
C GLY A 116 -7.06 -0.91 -13.58
N ILE A 117 -7.58 -1.88 -14.32
CA ILE A 117 -8.64 -1.74 -15.30
C ILE A 117 -9.82 -2.65 -14.93
N CYS A 118 -11.03 -2.12 -14.90
CA CYS A 118 -12.24 -2.90 -14.82
C CYS A 118 -12.90 -2.96 -16.22
N PRO A 119 -12.99 -4.11 -16.89
CA PRO A 119 -13.61 -4.22 -18.22
C PRO A 119 -15.14 -4.29 -18.16
N MET A 120 -15.74 -4.20 -16.96
CA MET A 120 -17.17 -4.27 -16.69
C MET A 120 -17.75 -2.94 -16.18
N SER A 121 -16.96 -1.89 -16.13
CA SER A 121 -17.36 -0.56 -15.59
C SER A 121 -18.04 -0.63 -14.20
N GLY A 122 -17.66 -1.60 -13.36
CA GLY A 122 -18.21 -1.82 -12.03
C GLY A 122 -19.62 -2.42 -11.99
N THR A 123 -20.18 -2.88 -13.12
CA THR A 123 -21.56 -3.41 -13.19
C THR A 123 -21.68 -4.88 -12.80
N LYS A 124 -20.57 -5.63 -12.73
CA LYS A 124 -20.55 -7.07 -12.43
C LYS A 124 -19.82 -7.43 -11.14
N CYS A 125 -19.86 -6.54 -10.15
CA CYS A 125 -19.26 -6.83 -8.85
C CYS A 125 -20.00 -7.95 -8.09
N ASP A 126 -21.26 -8.20 -8.40
CA ASP A 126 -22.10 -9.28 -7.89
C ASP A 126 -21.74 -10.67 -8.45
N GLU A 127 -20.98 -10.73 -9.53
CA GLU A 127 -20.44 -11.95 -10.16
C GLU A 127 -18.90 -12.01 -10.11
N GLY A 128 -18.26 -11.11 -9.38
CA GLY A 128 -16.82 -10.92 -9.39
C GLY A 128 -16.03 -11.82 -8.45
N GLY A 129 -16.68 -12.61 -7.60
CA GLY A 129 -16.06 -13.51 -6.64
C GLY A 129 -15.78 -14.92 -7.18
N GLU A 130 -15.69 -15.89 -6.27
CA GLU A 130 -15.37 -17.27 -6.60
C GLU A 130 -16.55 -18.02 -7.22
N ALA A 131 -16.25 -19.07 -7.99
CA ALA A 131 -17.25 -19.96 -8.56
C ALA A 131 -17.97 -20.75 -7.45
N LEU A 132 -19.27 -20.62 -7.35
CA LEU A 132 -20.11 -21.32 -6.35
C LEU A 132 -20.46 -22.73 -6.76
N VAL A 133 -20.73 -22.97 -8.05
CA VAL A 133 -21.10 -24.29 -8.61
C VAL A 133 -20.67 -24.35 -10.06
N GLU A 134 -19.84 -25.32 -10.42
CA GLU A 134 -19.64 -25.73 -11.81
C GLU A 134 -20.71 -26.77 -12.19
N ARG A 135 -21.80 -26.32 -12.75
CA ARG A 135 -22.69 -27.23 -13.52
C ARG A 135 -22.23 -27.27 -14.96
N LYS A 136 -22.33 -28.42 -15.58
CA LYS A 136 -21.75 -28.83 -16.89
C LYS A 136 -21.78 -27.78 -18.03
N GLN A 137 -22.45 -26.65 -17.90
CA GLN A 137 -22.52 -25.58 -18.94
C GLN A 137 -22.68 -24.15 -18.37
N GLU A 138 -22.89 -23.95 -17.06
CA GLU A 138 -23.04 -22.62 -16.47
C GLU A 138 -22.30 -22.55 -15.14
N ALA A 139 -21.35 -21.64 -15.02
CA ALA A 139 -20.70 -21.32 -13.75
C ALA A 139 -21.43 -20.14 -13.08
N PHE A 140 -21.92 -20.33 -11.87
CA PHE A 140 -22.43 -19.26 -11.03
C PHE A 140 -21.32 -18.76 -10.13
N TYR A 141 -21.19 -17.45 -10.02
CA TYR A 141 -20.17 -16.80 -9.22
C TYR A 141 -20.77 -16.06 -8.04
N SER A 142 -20.02 -15.96 -6.96
CA SER A 142 -20.39 -15.14 -5.80
C SER A 142 -20.12 -13.65 -6.08
N PRO A 143 -20.75 -12.74 -5.31
CA PRO A 143 -20.28 -11.36 -5.26
C PRO A 143 -18.81 -11.28 -4.86
N VAL A 144 -18.14 -10.21 -5.25
CA VAL A 144 -16.79 -9.89 -4.75
C VAL A 144 -16.86 -9.80 -3.22
N PRO A 145 -15.99 -10.47 -2.48
CA PRO A 145 -15.93 -10.34 -1.02
C PRO A 145 -15.70 -8.88 -0.63
N SER A 146 -16.49 -8.38 0.31
CA SER A 146 -16.27 -7.05 0.87
C SER A 146 -14.94 -7.01 1.62
N GLY A 147 -14.16 -5.98 1.39
CA GLY A 147 -12.85 -5.81 1.98
C GLY A 147 -12.58 -4.36 2.38
N TYR A 148 -11.31 -4.00 2.45
CA TYR A 148 -10.87 -2.64 2.75
C TYR A 148 -11.49 -1.59 1.82
N LEU A 149 -11.58 -1.91 0.52
CA LEU A 149 -12.22 -1.06 -0.49
C LEU A 149 -13.75 -1.17 -0.52
N GLY A 150 -14.36 -1.81 0.46
CA GLY A 150 -15.79 -2.03 0.55
C GLY A 150 -16.29 -3.11 -0.42
N THR A 151 -17.49 -2.93 -0.98
CA THR A 151 -18.14 -3.88 -1.90
C THR A 151 -17.52 -3.90 -3.30
N ARG A 152 -16.70 -2.91 -3.65
CA ARG A 152 -15.93 -2.86 -4.91
C ARG A 152 -14.47 -3.25 -4.68
N ASN A 153 -14.27 -4.39 -4.05
CA ASN A 153 -12.94 -4.90 -3.72
C ASN A 153 -12.25 -5.48 -4.96
N CYS A 154 -11.78 -4.59 -5.84
CA CYS A 154 -11.20 -4.93 -7.14
C CYS A 154 -10.03 -5.92 -7.04
N PRO A 155 -9.09 -5.86 -6.07
CA PRO A 155 -8.00 -6.83 -5.96
C PRO A 155 -8.44 -8.29 -5.82
N GLN A 156 -9.63 -8.53 -5.28
CA GLN A 156 -10.22 -9.88 -5.18
C GLN A 156 -11.19 -10.21 -6.33
N CYS A 157 -11.46 -9.26 -7.23
CA CYS A 157 -12.41 -9.45 -8.32
C CYS A 157 -11.80 -10.24 -9.48
N ARG A 158 -12.47 -11.30 -9.95
CA ARG A 158 -12.02 -12.08 -11.09
C ARG A 158 -11.93 -11.29 -12.41
N PHE A 159 -12.72 -10.23 -12.55
CA PHE A 159 -12.69 -9.35 -13.72
C PHE A 159 -11.57 -8.32 -13.69
N PHE A 160 -10.87 -8.19 -12.57
CA PHE A 160 -9.86 -7.15 -12.39
C PHE A 160 -8.59 -7.45 -13.19
N ILE A 161 -8.18 -6.45 -13.96
CA ILE A 161 -6.97 -6.47 -14.78
C ILE A 161 -6.02 -5.40 -14.25
N THR A 162 -4.76 -5.74 -14.11
CA THR A 162 -3.71 -4.82 -13.66
C THR A 162 -2.39 -5.13 -14.36
N GLY A 163 -1.30 -4.49 -13.94
CA GLY A 163 0.03 -4.72 -14.51
C GLY A 163 1.04 -3.71 -13.98
N PRO A 164 2.28 -3.71 -14.53
CA PRO A 164 3.38 -2.84 -14.08
C PRO A 164 3.03 -1.36 -13.97
N ALA A 165 2.21 -0.83 -14.88
CA ALA A 165 1.80 0.57 -14.88
C ALA A 165 0.96 0.99 -13.66
N PHE A 166 0.43 0.03 -12.90
CA PHE A 166 -0.45 0.26 -11.76
C PHE A 166 0.21 -0.10 -10.42
N LEU A 167 1.50 -0.47 -10.43
CA LEU A 167 2.23 -0.92 -9.23
C LEU A 167 2.18 0.09 -8.10
N GLY A 168 2.37 1.38 -8.40
CA GLY A 168 2.32 2.42 -7.38
C GLY A 168 0.97 2.52 -6.69
N GLY A 169 -0.13 2.44 -7.45
CA GLY A 169 -1.48 2.43 -6.89
C GLY A 169 -1.79 1.19 -6.03
N LEU A 170 -1.35 0.00 -6.47
CA LEU A 170 -1.47 -1.24 -5.70
C LEU A 170 -0.70 -1.15 -4.38
N SER A 171 0.53 -0.63 -4.41
CA SER A 171 1.37 -0.43 -3.23
C SER A 171 0.78 0.59 -2.26
N ALA A 172 0.18 1.67 -2.79
CA ALA A 172 -0.49 2.68 -1.97
C ALA A 172 -1.63 2.07 -1.15
N ILE A 173 -2.48 1.24 -1.76
CA ILE A 173 -3.55 0.53 -1.06
C ILE A 173 -2.99 -0.51 -0.08
N ALA A 174 -1.93 -1.23 -0.44
CA ALA A 174 -1.29 -2.18 0.47
C ALA A 174 -0.78 -1.48 1.74
N ASN A 175 -0.14 -0.33 1.63
CA ASN A 175 0.33 0.46 2.78
C ASN A 175 -0.82 0.94 3.68
N GLU A 176 -1.96 1.35 3.10
CA GLU A 176 -3.16 1.69 3.87
C GLU A 176 -3.71 0.49 4.65
N ILE A 177 -3.78 -0.68 4.01
CA ILE A 177 -4.25 -1.91 4.66
C ILE A 177 -3.33 -2.31 5.80
N ILE A 178 -2.02 -2.20 5.62
CA ILE A 178 -1.03 -2.51 6.65
C ILE A 178 -1.19 -1.58 7.86
N LEU A 179 -1.38 -0.28 7.62
CA LEU A 179 -1.68 0.67 8.70
C LEU A 179 -2.95 0.25 9.46
N GLU A 180 -4.00 -0.13 8.74
CA GLU A 180 -5.26 -0.56 9.35
C GLU A 180 -5.11 -1.88 10.12
N ILE A 181 -4.29 -2.82 9.63
CA ILE A 181 -3.92 -4.04 10.33
C ILE A 181 -3.22 -3.71 11.65
N ASN A 182 -2.23 -2.82 11.65
CA ASN A 182 -1.49 -2.45 12.84
C ASN A 182 -2.42 -1.87 13.91
N VAL A 183 -3.27 -0.91 13.55
CA VAL A 183 -4.24 -0.32 14.48
C VAL A 183 -5.26 -1.36 14.99
N THR A 184 -5.80 -2.18 14.08
CA THR A 184 -6.80 -3.18 14.46
C THR A 184 -6.20 -4.27 15.35
N ARG A 185 -4.93 -4.63 15.15
CA ARG A 185 -4.18 -5.59 15.97
C ARG A 185 -4.02 -5.09 17.41
N GLU A 186 -3.71 -3.79 17.60
CA GLU A 186 -3.61 -3.21 18.94
C GLU A 186 -4.96 -3.25 19.67
N GLU A 187 -6.04 -2.84 18.98
CA GLU A 187 -7.39 -2.89 19.52
C GLU A 187 -7.82 -4.33 19.85
N TYR A 188 -7.44 -5.29 19.01
CA TYR A 188 -7.70 -6.73 19.22
C TYR A 188 -6.98 -7.24 20.47
N HIS A 189 -5.71 -6.90 20.63
CA HIS A 189 -4.90 -7.32 21.77
C HIS A 189 -5.42 -6.75 23.10
N GLU A 190 -5.82 -5.48 23.13
CA GLU A 190 -6.46 -4.89 24.31
C GLU A 190 -7.78 -5.61 24.71
N LEU A 191 -8.56 -6.02 23.70
CA LEU A 191 -9.81 -6.78 23.96
C LEU A 191 -9.51 -8.19 24.44
N GLU A 192 -8.48 -8.83 23.93
CA GLU A 192 -8.00 -10.14 24.35
C GLU A 192 -7.60 -10.13 25.82
N GLU A 193 -6.76 -9.18 26.23
CA GLU A 193 -6.35 -9.01 27.63
C GLU A 193 -7.56 -8.81 28.55
N LYS A 194 -8.45 -7.88 28.18
CA LYS A 194 -9.68 -7.61 28.96
C LYS A 194 -10.58 -8.85 29.07
N ARG A 195 -10.71 -9.63 27.99
CA ARG A 195 -11.49 -10.87 27.97
C ARG A 195 -10.86 -11.90 28.90
N GLN A 196 -9.55 -12.09 28.79
CA GLN A 196 -8.83 -13.05 29.62
C GLN A 196 -8.93 -12.72 31.13
N MET A 197 -8.72 -11.45 31.49
CA MET A 197 -8.90 -11.00 32.89
C MET A 197 -10.31 -11.32 33.44
N LEU A 198 -11.35 -11.15 32.64
CA LEU A 198 -12.73 -11.46 33.07
C LEU A 198 -13.01 -12.97 33.11
N ASP A 199 -12.41 -13.74 32.21
CA ASP A 199 -12.49 -15.20 32.23
C ASP A 199 -11.80 -15.79 33.48
N ASP A 200 -10.64 -15.26 33.84
CA ASP A 200 -9.91 -15.65 35.07
C ASP A 200 -10.70 -15.26 36.31
N GLU A 201 -11.25 -14.03 36.39
CA GLU A 201 -12.12 -13.60 37.49
C GLU A 201 -13.40 -14.49 37.61
N ARG A 202 -13.97 -14.88 36.48
CA ARG A 202 -15.11 -15.81 36.44
C ARG A 202 -14.72 -17.17 37.04
N TYR A 203 -13.60 -17.73 36.61
CA TYR A 203 -13.08 -19.00 37.08
C TYR A 203 -12.86 -18.98 38.61
N ASP A 204 -12.21 -17.95 39.13
CA ASP A 204 -11.96 -17.80 40.58
C ASP A 204 -13.24 -17.65 41.37
N THR A 205 -14.19 -16.85 40.88
CA THR A 205 -15.49 -16.60 41.53
C THR A 205 -16.32 -17.91 41.59
N GLU A 206 -16.41 -18.62 40.47
CA GLU A 206 -17.17 -19.88 40.39
C GLU A 206 -16.50 -21.02 41.17
N SER A 207 -15.16 -21.07 41.19
CA SER A 207 -14.39 -22.04 41.99
C SER A 207 -14.58 -21.85 43.50
N SER A 208 -14.82 -20.60 43.93
CA SER A 208 -15.17 -20.30 45.34
C SER A 208 -16.64 -20.49 45.66
N GLY A 209 -17.44 -21.00 44.74
CA GLY A 209 -18.88 -21.25 44.93
C GLY A 209 -19.77 -20.02 44.87
N GLN A 210 -19.24 -18.91 44.37
CA GLN A 210 -19.96 -17.66 44.16
C GLN A 210 -20.45 -17.50 42.70
N VAL A 211 -21.45 -16.65 42.50
CA VAL A 211 -21.99 -16.39 41.16
C VAL A 211 -21.25 -15.24 40.53
N PHE A 212 -20.71 -15.46 39.31
CA PHE A 212 -20.04 -14.42 38.54
C PHE A 212 -21.04 -13.35 38.06
N GLY A 213 -20.86 -12.12 38.54
CA GLY A 213 -21.79 -11.00 38.29
C GLY A 213 -21.55 -10.22 36.99
N LYS A 214 -20.43 -10.48 36.26
CA LYS A 214 -20.03 -9.67 35.10
C LYS A 214 -20.26 -10.38 33.77
N GLU A 215 -21.09 -11.40 33.69
CA GLU A 215 -21.39 -12.22 32.50
C GLU A 215 -21.77 -11.34 31.27
N ARG A 216 -22.57 -10.30 31.51
CA ARG A 216 -22.97 -9.37 30.43
C ARG A 216 -21.80 -8.59 29.85
N THR A 217 -20.83 -8.22 30.69
CA THR A 217 -19.62 -7.49 30.29
C THR A 217 -18.70 -8.42 29.48
N LEU A 218 -18.51 -9.64 29.96
CA LEU A 218 -17.71 -10.66 29.28
C LEU A 218 -18.28 -10.94 27.89
N LYS A 219 -19.59 -11.14 27.74
CA LYS A 219 -20.23 -11.32 26.42
C LYS A 219 -20.02 -10.15 25.47
N LYS A 220 -20.10 -8.92 25.97
CA LYS A 220 -19.85 -7.73 25.14
C LYS A 220 -18.41 -7.67 24.65
N ILE A 221 -17.44 -7.94 25.53
CA ILE A 221 -16.02 -7.93 25.17
C ILE A 221 -15.71 -9.07 24.20
N THR A 222 -16.25 -10.27 24.43
CA THR A 222 -16.10 -11.41 23.51
C THR A 222 -16.64 -11.07 22.12
N SER A 223 -17.82 -10.47 22.03
CA SER A 223 -18.41 -10.07 20.74
C SER A 223 -17.54 -9.03 20.02
N ALA A 224 -17.02 -8.03 20.74
CA ALA A 224 -16.13 -7.02 20.17
C ALA A 224 -14.79 -7.63 19.71
N TYR A 225 -14.24 -8.56 20.48
CA TYR A 225 -13.04 -9.32 20.13
C TYR A 225 -13.23 -10.14 18.84
N GLU A 226 -14.33 -10.86 18.71
CA GLU A 226 -14.67 -11.64 17.51
C GLU A 226 -14.87 -10.74 16.27
N GLU A 227 -15.45 -9.56 16.46
CA GLU A 227 -15.61 -8.57 15.38
C GLU A 227 -14.25 -8.07 14.89
N LYS A 228 -13.31 -7.77 15.81
CA LYS A 228 -11.95 -7.38 15.45
C LYS A 228 -11.17 -8.51 14.77
N ALA A 229 -11.32 -9.74 15.23
CA ALA A 229 -10.74 -10.92 14.58
C ALA A 229 -11.20 -11.04 13.12
N LYS A 230 -12.52 -10.94 12.87
CA LYS A 230 -13.07 -10.97 11.50
C LYS A 230 -12.53 -9.83 10.63
N LYS A 231 -12.38 -8.63 11.22
CA LYS A 231 -11.79 -7.49 10.50
C LYS A 231 -10.33 -7.74 10.13
N LEU A 232 -9.53 -8.31 11.04
CA LEU A 232 -8.14 -8.67 10.75
C LEU A 232 -8.05 -9.72 9.64
N ASP A 233 -8.87 -10.76 9.68
CA ASP A 233 -8.94 -11.79 8.64
C ASP A 233 -9.24 -11.19 7.26
N MET A 234 -10.21 -10.28 7.20
CA MET A 234 -10.56 -9.58 5.97
C MET A 234 -9.37 -8.75 5.43
N LEU A 235 -8.72 -7.97 6.29
CA LEU A 235 -7.58 -7.12 5.90
C LEU A 235 -6.39 -7.96 5.45
N LEU A 236 -6.08 -9.05 6.13
CA LEU A 236 -4.99 -9.97 5.77
C LEU A 236 -5.28 -10.66 4.42
N THR A 237 -6.53 -11.02 4.16
CA THR A 237 -6.95 -11.59 2.88
C THR A 237 -6.77 -10.59 1.75
N ASP A 238 -7.19 -9.33 1.95
CA ASP A 238 -6.99 -8.25 0.96
C ASP A 238 -5.51 -8.00 0.68
N LEU A 239 -4.70 -7.95 1.74
CA LEU A 239 -3.26 -7.76 1.62
C LEU A 239 -2.61 -8.91 0.84
N GLN A 240 -3.00 -10.15 1.08
CA GLN A 240 -2.49 -11.32 0.36
C GLN A 240 -2.81 -11.25 -1.14
N HIS A 241 -4.02 -10.82 -1.52
CA HIS A 241 -4.39 -10.66 -2.92
C HIS A 241 -3.59 -9.53 -3.58
N LEU A 242 -3.43 -8.39 -2.91
CA LEU A 242 -2.58 -7.29 -3.39
C LEU A 242 -1.13 -7.73 -3.59
N TYR A 243 -0.57 -8.43 -2.61
CA TYR A 243 0.80 -8.96 -2.69
C TYR A 243 1.01 -9.84 -3.91
N ARG A 244 0.04 -10.73 -4.20
CA ARG A 244 0.09 -11.57 -5.40
C ARG A 244 0.08 -10.74 -6.68
N LEU A 245 -0.78 -9.72 -6.77
CA LEU A 245 -0.86 -8.84 -7.94
C LEU A 245 0.41 -8.00 -8.11
N ILE A 246 0.96 -7.47 -7.01
CA ILE A 246 2.22 -6.73 -7.00
C ILE A 246 3.37 -7.63 -7.47
N SER A 247 3.51 -8.83 -6.91
CA SER A 247 4.57 -9.77 -7.30
C SER A 247 4.50 -10.14 -8.78
N GLN A 248 3.32 -10.48 -9.30
CA GLN A 248 3.13 -10.81 -10.70
C GLN A 248 3.41 -9.62 -11.63
N SER A 249 3.01 -8.41 -11.22
CA SER A 249 3.30 -7.19 -11.99
C SER A 249 4.80 -6.89 -12.00
N THR A 250 5.49 -7.09 -10.88
CA THR A 250 6.94 -6.92 -10.79
C THR A 250 7.70 -7.95 -11.62
N GLU A 251 7.24 -9.21 -11.65
CA GLU A 251 7.82 -10.23 -12.51
C GLU A 251 7.68 -9.89 -14.00
N LEU A 252 6.53 -9.37 -14.42
CA LEU A 252 6.36 -8.89 -15.80
C LEU A 252 7.31 -7.73 -16.11
N LEU A 253 7.50 -6.83 -15.16
CA LEU A 253 8.40 -5.70 -15.29
C LEU A 253 9.85 -6.13 -15.51
N ILE A 254 10.33 -7.08 -14.70
CA ILE A 254 11.70 -7.59 -14.77
C ILE A 254 11.93 -8.37 -16.07
N ASN A 255 10.94 -9.10 -16.55
CA ASN A 255 11.05 -9.95 -17.74
C ASN A 255 10.82 -9.18 -19.06
N SER A 256 10.31 -7.94 -18.99
CA SER A 256 10.17 -7.11 -20.18
C SER A 256 11.54 -6.53 -20.55
N GLU A 257 12.09 -6.94 -21.71
CA GLU A 257 13.36 -6.43 -22.29
C GLU A 257 13.28 -4.94 -22.74
N THR A 258 12.24 -4.23 -22.38
CA THR A 258 12.04 -2.84 -22.80
C THR A 258 12.87 -1.90 -21.93
N ASP A 259 13.93 -1.41 -22.52
CA ASP A 259 14.88 -0.37 -22.09
C ASP A 259 14.20 1.02 -21.89
N GLN A 260 13.08 1.11 -21.19
CA GLN A 260 12.40 2.39 -20.99
C GLN A 260 12.48 2.87 -19.54
N HIS A 261 12.91 4.11 -19.38
CA HIS A 261 13.10 4.83 -18.11
C HIS A 261 11.89 4.82 -17.14
N GLN A 262 10.70 4.47 -17.60
CA GLN A 262 9.50 4.32 -16.79
C GLN A 262 9.57 3.15 -15.80
N LEU A 263 10.30 2.10 -16.15
CA LEU A 263 10.45 0.86 -15.39
C LEU A 263 11.23 1.04 -14.07
N ILE A 264 12.21 1.94 -14.08
CA ILE A 264 13.10 2.14 -12.93
C ILE A 264 12.38 2.82 -11.76
N VAL A 265 11.42 3.69 -12.07
CA VAL A 265 10.70 4.46 -11.04
C VAL A 265 9.67 3.59 -10.32
N SER A 266 8.92 2.75 -11.05
CA SER A 266 7.90 1.87 -10.47
C SER A 266 8.50 0.80 -9.58
N ASP A 267 9.58 0.16 -10.04
CA ASP A 267 10.27 -0.92 -9.30
C ASP A 267 10.85 -0.40 -7.98
N ASN A 268 11.50 0.76 -8.04
CA ASN A 268 12.05 1.41 -6.85
C ASN A 268 10.98 1.84 -5.84
N TYR A 269 9.80 2.26 -6.33
CA TYR A 269 8.74 2.76 -5.47
C TYR A 269 8.06 1.63 -4.68
N VAL A 270 7.79 0.50 -5.32
CA VAL A 270 7.20 -0.67 -4.68
C VAL A 270 8.14 -1.24 -3.62
N GLU A 271 9.40 -1.48 -3.96
CA GLU A 271 10.40 -1.96 -3.02
C GLU A 271 10.61 -0.97 -1.86
N MET A 272 10.64 0.32 -2.14
CA MET A 272 10.80 1.36 -1.13
C MET A 272 9.58 1.46 -0.21
N GLY A 273 8.37 1.37 -0.75
CA GLY A 273 7.13 1.34 0.03
C GLY A 273 7.08 0.15 0.99
N MET A 274 7.40 -1.03 0.50
CA MET A 274 7.37 -2.27 1.29
C MET A 274 8.51 -2.37 2.31
N HIS A 275 9.70 -1.87 1.98
CA HIS A 275 10.86 -1.93 2.87
C HIS A 275 10.82 -0.87 3.98
N LEU A 276 10.25 0.30 3.71
CA LEU A 276 10.01 1.32 4.74
C LEU A 276 9.08 0.83 5.84
N GLU A 277 8.25 -0.14 5.55
CA GLU A 277 7.31 -0.74 6.47
C GLU A 277 7.97 -1.65 7.51
N GLU A 278 8.91 -2.48 7.11
CA GLU A 278 9.62 -3.38 8.04
C GLU A 278 10.49 -2.64 9.07
N GLN A 279 10.89 -1.41 8.79
CA GLN A 279 11.85 -0.64 9.59
C GLN A 279 11.40 0.76 10.00
N SER A 280 10.19 1.21 9.63
CA SER A 280 9.80 2.60 9.87
C SER A 280 9.06 2.79 11.19
N SER A 281 9.31 3.96 11.79
CA SER A 281 8.45 4.45 12.86
C SER A 281 7.03 4.67 12.33
N GLU A 282 6.04 4.56 13.20
CA GLU A 282 4.63 4.86 12.91
C GLU A 282 4.47 6.20 12.15
N PHE A 283 5.24 7.21 12.53
CA PHE A 283 5.26 8.51 11.85
C PHE A 283 5.58 8.39 10.34
N ARG A 284 6.54 7.56 9.96
CA ARG A 284 6.93 7.40 8.56
C ARG A 284 5.86 6.69 7.75
N LEU A 285 5.24 5.66 8.31
CA LEU A 285 4.13 4.96 7.66
C LEU A 285 2.94 5.90 7.44
N LEU A 286 2.56 6.69 8.46
CA LEU A 286 1.50 7.69 8.34
C LEU A 286 1.82 8.74 7.27
N ALA A 287 3.06 9.22 7.24
CA ALA A 287 3.53 10.19 6.25
C ALA A 287 3.50 9.62 4.83
N GLU A 288 3.87 8.35 4.65
CA GLU A 288 3.83 7.65 3.37
C GLU A 288 2.41 7.48 2.85
N VAL A 289 1.51 6.99 3.69
CA VAL A 289 0.09 6.83 3.35
C VAL A 289 -0.54 8.18 2.96
N CYS A 290 -0.22 9.25 3.69
CA CYS A 290 -0.71 10.58 3.35
C CYS A 290 -0.11 11.13 2.04
N ALA A 291 1.16 10.87 1.75
CA ALA A 291 1.78 11.28 0.50
C ALA A 291 1.18 10.53 -0.70
N ASN A 292 0.94 9.23 -0.56
CA ASN A 292 0.34 8.40 -1.59
C ASN A 292 -1.08 8.85 -1.94
N ALA A 293 -1.86 9.33 -0.97
CA ALA A 293 -3.22 9.82 -1.23
C ALA A 293 -3.26 11.09 -2.09
N GLU A 294 -2.18 11.86 -2.19
CA GLU A 294 -2.08 12.98 -3.14
C GLU A 294 -1.82 12.54 -4.59
N ILE A 295 -1.32 11.31 -4.78
CA ILE A 295 -0.93 10.78 -6.10
C ILE A 295 -2.01 9.86 -6.64
N TYR A 296 -2.50 8.95 -5.80
CA TYR A 296 -3.40 7.87 -6.20
C TYR A 296 -4.82 8.10 -5.72
N ALA A 297 -5.75 8.27 -6.65
CA ALA A 297 -7.16 8.51 -6.34
C ALA A 297 -7.85 7.34 -5.59
N SER A 298 -7.27 6.14 -5.65
CA SER A 298 -7.76 4.98 -4.90
C SER A 298 -7.31 4.96 -3.43
N ALA A 299 -6.28 5.75 -3.08
CA ALA A 299 -5.80 5.90 -1.71
C ALA A 299 -6.54 7.05 -1.02
N SER A 300 -7.06 6.82 0.17
CA SER A 300 -7.91 7.81 0.87
C SER A 300 -7.22 8.51 2.03
N ALA A 301 -6.21 7.90 2.61
CA ALA A 301 -5.53 8.30 3.85
C ALA A 301 -6.50 8.66 5.01
N SER A 302 -7.71 8.15 4.96
CA SER A 302 -8.79 8.52 5.91
C SER A 302 -8.39 8.27 7.37
N ARG A 303 -7.59 7.24 7.62
CA ARG A 303 -7.06 6.89 8.93
C ARG A 303 -5.74 7.61 9.24
N ALA A 304 -4.82 7.65 8.26
CA ALA A 304 -3.49 8.23 8.43
C ALA A 304 -3.52 9.74 8.64
N ARG A 305 -4.35 10.45 7.89
CA ARG A 305 -4.44 11.92 7.94
C ARG A 305 -4.71 12.48 9.35
N PRO A 306 -5.77 12.05 10.09
CA PRO A 306 -6.01 12.58 11.42
C PRO A 306 -4.90 12.22 12.41
N LEU A 307 -4.35 11.01 12.34
CA LEU A 307 -3.26 10.59 13.21
C LEU A 307 -1.99 11.41 12.95
N LEU A 308 -1.60 11.57 11.71
CA LEU A 308 -0.46 12.39 11.32
C LEU A 308 -0.65 13.86 11.76
N SER A 309 -1.85 14.42 11.54
CA SER A 309 -2.19 15.79 11.96
C SER A 309 -2.05 15.97 13.47
N GLN A 310 -2.52 15.02 14.26
CA GLN A 310 -2.38 15.05 15.73
C GLN A 310 -0.91 14.96 16.16
N MET A 311 -0.11 14.10 15.53
CA MET A 311 1.31 13.97 15.83
C MET A 311 2.06 15.28 15.53
N LEU A 312 1.78 15.90 14.38
CA LEU A 312 2.40 17.16 13.98
C LEU A 312 1.97 18.34 14.90
N ASP A 313 0.69 18.42 15.24
CA ASP A 313 0.18 19.43 16.17
C ASP A 313 0.76 19.26 17.58
N LYS A 314 0.94 18.03 18.06
CA LYS A 314 1.62 17.73 19.31
C LYS A 314 3.10 18.14 19.27
N LEU A 315 3.77 17.89 18.14
CA LEU A 315 5.15 18.32 17.92
C LEU A 315 5.25 19.85 17.93
N ALA A 316 4.33 20.54 17.26
CA ALA A 316 4.25 22.01 17.26
C ALA A 316 4.07 22.58 18.68
N ASP A 317 3.11 22.05 19.43
CA ASP A 317 2.82 22.47 20.81
C ASP A 317 4.03 22.28 21.74
N THR A 318 4.71 21.15 21.63
CA THR A 318 5.94 20.87 22.40
C THR A 318 7.05 21.88 22.10
N ASN A 319 7.07 22.47 20.91
CA ASN A 319 8.02 23.50 20.50
C ASN A 319 7.48 24.95 20.68
N GLY A 320 6.37 25.14 21.39
CA GLY A 320 5.77 26.43 21.64
C GLY A 320 5.07 27.06 20.44
N ILE A 321 4.75 26.29 19.43
CA ILE A 321 3.99 26.71 18.24
C ILE A 321 2.53 26.27 18.42
N ALA A 322 1.59 27.17 18.23
CA ALA A 322 0.18 26.86 18.41
C ALA A 322 -0.29 25.81 17.40
N PRO A 323 -0.93 24.70 17.86
CA PRO A 323 -1.49 23.68 16.96
C PRO A 323 -2.53 24.27 16.02
N ALA A 324 -2.42 23.97 14.74
CA ALA A 324 -3.27 24.56 13.71
C ALA A 324 -3.81 23.56 12.68
N ILE A 325 -3.14 22.43 12.48
CA ILE A 325 -3.45 21.50 11.38
C ILE A 325 -4.84 20.87 11.56
N PHE A 326 -5.20 20.45 12.76
CA PHE A 326 -6.49 19.81 13.04
C PHE A 326 -7.71 20.74 12.83
N ARG A 327 -7.51 22.06 12.75
CA ARG A 327 -8.57 23.05 12.47
C ARG A 327 -8.89 23.20 10.99
N LEU A 328 -8.07 22.65 10.13
CA LEU A 328 -8.21 22.72 8.67
C LEU A 328 -9.25 21.71 8.18
N THR A 329 -9.77 21.94 6.96
CA THR A 329 -10.58 20.93 6.26
C THR A 329 -9.72 19.70 5.92
N GLU A 330 -10.35 18.58 5.64
CA GLU A 330 -9.66 17.32 5.36
C GLU A 330 -8.60 17.43 4.27
N ASP A 331 -8.91 18.05 3.14
CA ASP A 331 -7.96 18.28 2.04
C ASP A 331 -6.82 19.24 2.44
N GLN A 332 -7.14 20.23 3.24
CA GLN A 332 -6.14 21.16 3.76
C GLN A 332 -5.24 20.49 4.80
N GLN A 333 -5.78 19.61 5.65
CA GLN A 333 -4.99 18.82 6.59
C GLN A 333 -3.99 17.95 5.86
N LEU A 334 -4.43 17.23 4.83
CA LEU A 334 -3.56 16.36 4.04
C LEU A 334 -2.39 17.16 3.43
N LYS A 335 -2.70 18.25 2.74
CA LYS A 335 -1.67 19.11 2.11
C LYS A 335 -0.73 19.72 3.13
N ALA A 336 -1.26 20.30 4.23
CA ALA A 336 -0.47 20.91 5.26
C ALA A 336 0.43 19.87 5.97
N ALA A 337 -0.10 18.71 6.32
CA ALA A 337 0.66 17.64 6.94
C ALA A 337 1.82 17.16 6.02
N ASN A 338 1.55 16.93 4.74
CA ASN A 338 2.59 16.54 3.79
C ASN A 338 3.68 17.62 3.62
N GLN A 339 3.30 18.90 3.58
CA GLN A 339 4.26 20.00 3.55
C GLN A 339 5.13 20.08 4.80
N VAL A 340 4.53 19.95 5.99
CA VAL A 340 5.29 19.96 7.26
C VAL A 340 6.24 18.76 7.36
N VAL A 341 5.78 17.56 6.97
CA VAL A 341 6.65 16.37 6.90
C VAL A 341 7.83 16.60 5.97
N GLN A 342 7.60 17.19 4.79
CA GLN A 342 8.67 17.53 3.86
C GLN A 342 9.69 18.49 4.48
N LEU A 343 9.24 19.53 5.19
CA LEU A 343 10.12 20.46 5.89
C LEU A 343 10.91 19.78 7.00
N ILE A 344 10.27 18.94 7.83
CA ILE A 344 10.95 18.19 8.89
C ILE A 344 12.04 17.30 8.28
N MET A 345 11.72 16.58 7.20
CA MET A 345 12.69 15.70 6.52
C MET A 345 13.84 16.47 5.85
N GLN A 346 13.65 17.75 5.52
CA GLN A 346 14.72 18.62 5.00
C GLN A 346 15.68 19.13 6.09
N VAL A 347 15.16 19.35 7.30
CA VAL A 347 15.95 19.93 8.42
C VAL A 347 16.70 18.84 9.19
N THR A 348 16.20 17.60 9.18
CA THR A 348 16.83 16.46 9.89
C THR A 348 17.96 15.79 9.09
N GLN A 349 18.29 16.34 7.93
CA GLN A 349 19.45 15.98 7.09
C GLN A 349 20.65 16.86 7.38
#